data_a98b544e33a472346015bbdd52687031
#
_entry.id   a98b544e33a472346015bbdd52687031
#
_cell.length_a   1.000
_cell.length_b   1.000
_cell.length_c   1.000
_cell.angle_alpha   90.00
_cell.angle_beta   90.00
_cell.angle_gamma   90.00
#
_symmetry.space_group_name_H-M   'P 1'
#
loop_
_entity.id
_entity.type
_entity.pdbx_description
1 polymer ?
#
loop_
_entity_poly.entity_id
_entity_poly.type
_entity_poly.pdbx_seq_one_letter_code
_entity_poly.pdbx_strand_id
1 'polypeptide(L)'
;MTRLIVVDDEEPARRRLIRMLAQFQHIEVVGEAENGEDALRLVEASKPDAMLLDIQMPRLDGLSLAQRFTDLPPIVFVTAHAEHAVAAFEVHAVDYLLKPVRAERLKQAIDRISQL
;
A
#
# COMPACT_ATOMS: atom_id res chain seq x y z
N MET A 1 2.24 10.71 14.31
CA MET A 1 1.31 10.26 13.23
C MET A 1 2.08 9.45 12.21
N THR A 2 1.54 8.31 11.83
CA THR A 2 2.08 7.51 10.74
C THR A 2 1.43 7.97 9.43
N ARG A 3 2.26 8.37 8.48
CA ARG A 3 1.81 8.96 7.22
C ARG A 3 1.83 7.90 6.13
N LEU A 4 0.68 7.65 5.52
CA LEU A 4 0.50 6.61 4.51
C LEU A 4 0.03 7.19 3.18
N ILE A 5 0.40 6.51 2.10
CA ILE A 5 -0.24 6.73 0.80
C ILE A 5 -0.96 5.45 0.37
N VAL A 6 -1.98 5.61 -0.44
CA VAL A 6 -2.79 4.50 -0.96
C VAL A 6 -2.70 4.51 -2.49
N VAL A 7 -2.26 3.40 -3.07
CA VAL A 7 -2.05 3.26 -4.50
C VAL A 7 -2.89 2.11 -5.04
N ASP A 8 -3.87 2.42 -5.88
CA ASP A 8 -4.76 1.45 -6.49
C ASP A 8 -5.38 2.09 -7.73
N ASP A 9 -5.45 1.38 -8.84
CA ASP A 9 -5.98 1.94 -10.08
C ASP A 9 -7.51 2.05 -10.08
N GLU A 10 -8.18 1.40 -9.14
CA GLU A 10 -9.63 1.44 -9.01
C GLU A 10 -10.05 2.41 -7.92
N GLU A 11 -10.75 3.47 -8.31
CA GLU A 11 -11.18 4.50 -7.35
C GLU A 11 -12.04 3.94 -6.21
N PRO A 12 -13.03 3.06 -6.46
CA PRO A 12 -13.82 2.50 -5.34
C PRO A 12 -12.98 1.77 -4.31
N ALA A 13 -11.96 1.03 -4.74
CA ALA A 13 -11.06 0.31 -3.84
C ALA A 13 -10.22 1.29 -3.02
N ARG A 14 -9.68 2.34 -3.65
CA ARG A 14 -8.93 3.37 -2.93
C ARG A 14 -9.81 4.05 -1.88
N ARG A 15 -11.01 4.45 -2.25
CA ARG A 15 -11.93 5.14 -1.35
C ARG A 15 -12.30 4.28 -0.16
N ARG A 16 -12.51 2.98 -0.39
CA ARG A 16 -12.83 2.06 0.69
C ARG A 16 -11.68 1.98 1.70
N LEU A 17 -10.46 1.81 1.21
CA LEU A 17 -9.28 1.76 2.08
C LEU A 17 -9.10 3.06 2.87
N ILE A 18 -9.23 4.19 2.21
CA ILE A 18 -9.08 5.50 2.86
C ILE A 18 -10.12 5.66 3.97
N ARG A 19 -11.38 5.26 3.72
CA ARG A 19 -12.42 5.30 4.75
C ARG A 19 -12.08 4.40 5.94
N MET A 20 -11.56 3.20 5.67
CA MET A 20 -11.16 2.28 6.73
C MET A 20 -10.00 2.85 7.54
N LEU A 21 -9.02 3.43 6.87
CA LEU A 21 -7.84 4.03 7.53
C LEU A 21 -8.22 5.23 8.40
N ALA A 22 -9.27 5.96 8.03
CA ALA A 22 -9.73 7.11 8.80
C ALA A 22 -10.18 6.76 10.22
N GLN A 23 -10.45 5.48 10.50
CA GLN A 23 -10.83 5.03 11.84
C GLN A 23 -9.63 4.91 12.80
N PHE A 24 -8.41 4.98 12.28
CA PHE A 24 -7.21 4.89 13.11
C PHE A 24 -6.68 6.29 13.38
N GLN A 25 -6.73 6.71 14.65
CA GLN A 25 -6.39 8.09 15.03
C GLN A 25 -4.93 8.45 14.78
N HIS A 26 -4.04 7.46 14.81
CA HIS A 26 -2.60 7.69 14.63
C HIS A 26 -2.16 7.57 13.17
N ILE A 27 -3.10 7.39 12.24
CA ILE A 27 -2.82 7.24 10.81
C ILE A 27 -3.31 8.49 10.06
N GLU A 28 -2.45 8.99 9.20
CA GLU A 28 -2.79 10.08 8.28
C GLU A 28 -2.54 9.63 6.85
N VAL A 29 -3.57 9.64 6.00
CA VAL A 29 -3.41 9.39 4.57
C VAL A 29 -3.00 10.72 3.92
N VAL A 30 -1.75 10.78 3.45
CA VAL A 30 -1.19 12.02 2.90
C VAL A 30 -1.31 12.12 1.39
N GLY A 31 -1.79 11.07 0.75
CA GLY A 31 -2.03 11.10 -0.68
C GLY A 31 -2.49 9.76 -1.23
N GLU A 32 -2.96 9.80 -2.48
CA GLU A 32 -3.38 8.62 -3.21
C GLU A 32 -2.89 8.69 -4.64
N ALA A 33 -2.68 7.54 -5.26
CA ALA A 33 -2.25 7.43 -6.64
C ALA A 33 -2.99 6.30 -7.32
N GLU A 34 -3.15 6.40 -8.65
CA GLU A 34 -3.86 5.39 -9.42
C GLU A 34 -2.96 4.57 -10.34
N ASN A 35 -1.66 4.83 -10.33
CA ASN A 35 -0.69 4.07 -11.13
C ASN A 35 0.70 4.20 -10.52
N GLY A 36 1.64 3.40 -11.02
CA GLY A 36 3.00 3.36 -10.48
C GLY A 36 3.78 4.65 -10.65
N GLU A 37 3.59 5.32 -11.78
CA GLU A 37 4.30 6.57 -12.05
C GLU A 37 3.88 7.67 -11.09
N ASP A 38 2.58 7.81 -10.87
CA ASP A 38 2.04 8.79 -9.91
C ASP A 38 2.44 8.42 -8.48
N ALA A 39 2.51 7.12 -8.18
CA ALA A 39 2.97 6.66 -6.87
C ALA A 39 4.40 7.09 -6.60
N LEU A 40 5.29 6.95 -7.58
CA LEU A 40 6.69 7.37 -7.43
C LEU A 40 6.81 8.86 -7.18
N ARG A 41 6.06 9.67 -7.92
CA ARG A 41 6.04 11.12 -7.70
C ARG A 41 5.52 11.48 -6.32
N LEU A 42 4.49 10.77 -5.88
CA LEU A 42 3.88 11.01 -4.58
C LEU A 42 4.82 10.63 -3.43
N VAL A 43 5.53 9.51 -3.57
CA VAL A 43 6.55 9.10 -2.58
C VAL A 43 7.61 10.19 -2.44
N GLU A 44 8.10 10.70 -3.55
CA GLU A 44 9.14 11.73 -3.52
C GLU A 44 8.63 13.04 -2.90
N ALA A 45 7.40 13.42 -3.24
CA ALA A 45 6.83 14.69 -2.77
C ALA A 45 6.42 14.64 -1.31
N SER A 46 5.83 13.53 -0.84
CA SER A 46 5.25 13.44 0.50
C SER A 46 6.10 12.69 1.50
N LYS A 47 7.03 11.86 1.05
CA LYS A 47 7.90 11.03 1.90
C LYS A 47 7.11 10.30 2.99
N PRO A 48 6.19 9.40 2.58
CA PRO A 48 5.34 8.72 3.54
C PRO A 48 6.14 7.70 4.36
N ASP A 49 5.58 7.30 5.50
CA ASP A 49 6.18 6.27 6.35
C ASP A 49 5.96 4.87 5.79
N ALA A 50 4.90 4.66 5.02
CA ALA A 50 4.60 3.40 4.37
C ALA A 50 3.59 3.62 3.25
N MET A 51 3.41 2.59 2.41
CA MET A 51 2.43 2.66 1.33
C MET A 51 1.62 1.38 1.26
N LEU A 52 0.31 1.53 1.00
CA LEU A 52 -0.57 0.44 0.64
C LEU A 52 -0.64 0.41 -0.87
N LEU A 53 -0.24 -0.71 -1.47
CA LEU A 53 0.03 -0.77 -2.90
C LEU A 53 -0.66 -1.98 -3.53
N ASP A 54 -1.53 -1.72 -4.50
CA ASP A 54 -2.12 -2.79 -5.29
C ASP A 54 -1.06 -3.37 -6.23
N ILE A 55 -1.12 -4.66 -6.44
CA ILE A 55 -0.22 -5.34 -7.37
C ILE A 55 -0.67 -5.12 -8.81
N GLN A 56 -1.95 -5.33 -9.09
CA GLN A 56 -2.44 -5.29 -10.46
C GLN A 56 -2.86 -3.90 -10.88
N MET A 57 -1.96 -3.22 -11.58
CA MET A 57 -2.21 -1.91 -12.15
C MET A 57 -1.67 -1.88 -13.59
N PRO A 58 -2.27 -1.07 -14.49
CA PRO A 58 -1.78 -0.98 -15.87
C PRO A 58 -0.35 -0.47 -15.93
N ARG A 59 0.40 -0.95 -16.92
CA ARG A 59 1.77 -0.56 -17.25
C ARG A 59 2.79 -1.01 -16.22
N LEU A 60 2.88 -0.36 -15.07
CA LEU A 60 3.83 -0.70 -14.02
C LEU A 60 3.05 -1.19 -12.81
N ASP A 61 2.96 -2.53 -12.64
CA ASP A 61 2.26 -3.11 -11.50
C ASP A 61 3.04 -2.91 -10.20
N GLY A 62 2.36 -3.12 -9.07
CA GLY A 62 2.94 -2.86 -7.76
C GLY A 62 4.14 -3.74 -7.43
N LEU A 63 4.13 -4.98 -7.89
CA LEU A 63 5.23 -5.90 -7.63
C LEU A 63 6.48 -5.49 -8.42
N SER A 64 6.31 -5.13 -9.70
CA SER A 64 7.41 -4.62 -10.53
C SER A 64 7.97 -3.32 -9.95
N LEU A 65 7.09 -2.45 -9.44
CA LEU A 65 7.50 -1.23 -8.77
C LEU A 65 8.43 -1.53 -7.60
N ALA A 66 8.02 -2.45 -6.73
CA ALA A 66 8.81 -2.85 -5.56
C ALA A 66 10.14 -3.50 -5.94
N GLN A 67 10.18 -4.24 -7.04
CA GLN A 67 11.39 -4.91 -7.51
C GLN A 67 12.39 -3.94 -8.13
N ARG A 68 11.90 -2.90 -8.82
CA ARG A 68 12.75 -1.98 -9.59
C ARG A 68 13.31 -0.83 -8.77
N PHE A 69 12.60 -0.38 -7.76
CA PHE A 69 12.93 0.84 -7.02
C PHE A 69 13.27 0.51 -5.58
N THR A 70 14.49 0.86 -5.15
CA THR A 70 15.00 0.50 -3.84
C THR A 70 14.72 1.55 -2.76
N ASP A 71 14.35 2.78 -3.16
CA ASP A 71 14.14 3.88 -2.23
C ASP A 71 12.67 4.07 -1.86
N LEU A 72 11.88 3.01 -1.98
CA LEU A 72 10.47 3.06 -1.61
C LEU A 72 10.29 2.91 -0.11
N PRO A 73 9.24 3.52 0.45
CA PRO A 73 8.89 3.27 1.85
C PRO A 73 8.44 1.83 2.03
N PRO A 74 8.34 1.35 3.28
CA PRO A 74 7.78 0.03 3.55
C PRO A 74 6.43 -0.17 2.86
N ILE A 75 6.20 -1.37 2.33
CA ILE A 75 5.04 -1.67 1.49
C ILE A 75 4.15 -2.70 2.16
N VAL A 76 2.84 -2.43 2.18
CA VAL A 76 1.79 -3.41 2.40
C VAL A 76 1.08 -3.59 1.07
N PHE A 77 1.16 -4.78 0.49
CA PHE A 77 0.42 -5.08 -0.73
C PHE A 77 -1.06 -5.33 -0.41
N VAL A 78 -1.94 -4.82 -1.28
CA VAL A 78 -3.38 -5.03 -1.16
C VAL A 78 -3.88 -5.48 -2.54
N THR A 79 -4.25 -6.74 -2.66
CA THR A 79 -4.56 -7.32 -3.97
C THR A 79 -5.71 -8.33 -3.88
N ALA A 80 -6.37 -8.58 -5.02
CA ALA A 80 -7.38 -9.62 -5.14
C ALA A 80 -6.78 -11.02 -5.37
N HIS A 81 -5.45 -11.13 -5.51
CA HIS A 81 -4.80 -12.37 -5.96
C HIS A 81 -3.80 -12.89 -4.94
N ALA A 82 -4.04 -14.12 -4.44
CA ALA A 82 -3.19 -14.75 -3.44
C ALA A 82 -1.86 -15.26 -4.00
N GLU A 83 -1.77 -15.47 -5.31
CA GLU A 83 -0.61 -16.11 -5.94
C GLU A 83 0.67 -15.28 -5.93
N HIS A 84 0.58 -13.99 -5.59
CA HIS A 84 1.75 -13.11 -5.54
C HIS A 84 2.42 -13.04 -4.16
N ALA A 85 1.93 -13.81 -3.19
CA ALA A 85 2.43 -13.72 -1.81
C ALA A 85 3.92 -14.05 -1.68
N VAL A 86 4.40 -15.06 -2.42
CA VAL A 86 5.82 -15.44 -2.38
C VAL A 86 6.70 -14.30 -2.91
N ALA A 87 6.30 -13.72 -4.04
CA ALA A 87 7.04 -12.61 -4.64
C ALA A 87 7.03 -11.37 -3.72
N ALA A 88 5.93 -11.12 -3.03
CA ALA A 88 5.84 -10.04 -2.05
C ALA A 88 6.81 -10.27 -0.88
N PHE A 89 6.91 -11.50 -0.42
CA PHE A 89 7.88 -11.86 0.62
C PHE A 89 9.31 -11.60 0.15
N GLU A 90 9.62 -11.91 -1.10
CA GLU A 90 10.97 -11.72 -1.66
C GLU A 90 11.36 -10.24 -1.75
N VAL A 91 10.43 -9.32 -1.88
CA VAL A 91 10.72 -7.87 -1.86
C VAL A 91 10.57 -7.26 -0.47
N HIS A 92 10.49 -8.10 0.56
CA HIS A 92 10.44 -7.69 1.96
C HIS A 92 9.24 -6.81 2.29
N ALA A 93 8.07 -7.15 1.75
CA ALA A 93 6.83 -6.46 2.09
C ALA A 93 6.53 -6.60 3.59
N VAL A 94 5.98 -5.55 4.18
CA VAL A 94 5.57 -5.57 5.59
C VAL A 94 4.40 -6.54 5.78
N ASP A 95 3.47 -6.54 4.83
CA ASP A 95 2.31 -7.42 4.89
C ASP A 95 1.69 -7.59 3.50
N TYR A 96 0.74 -8.50 3.41
CA TYR A 96 0.06 -8.86 2.17
C TYR A 96 -1.42 -9.06 2.49
N LEU A 97 -2.27 -8.16 2.01
CA LEU A 97 -3.70 -8.19 2.30
C LEU A 97 -4.49 -8.60 1.06
N LEU A 98 -5.45 -9.51 1.25
CA LEU A 98 -6.35 -9.92 0.17
C LEU A 98 -7.63 -9.10 0.20
N LYS A 99 -8.07 -8.65 -0.97
CA LYS A 99 -9.37 -8.00 -1.13
C LYS A 99 -10.50 -9.03 -1.08
N PRO A 100 -11.65 -8.69 -0.49
CA PRO A 100 -11.94 -7.45 0.23
C PRO A 100 -11.25 -7.43 1.59
N VAL A 101 -10.60 -6.32 1.90
CA VAL A 101 -9.85 -6.19 3.15
C VAL A 101 -10.83 -6.04 4.32
N ARG A 102 -10.62 -6.83 5.36
CA ARG A 102 -11.41 -6.75 6.60
C ARG A 102 -10.74 -5.85 7.60
N ALA A 103 -11.55 -5.21 8.46
CA ALA A 103 -11.05 -4.23 9.41
C ALA A 103 -9.98 -4.80 10.35
N GLU A 104 -10.20 -6.00 10.91
CA GLU A 104 -9.24 -6.62 11.83
C GLU A 104 -7.94 -6.99 11.12
N ARG A 105 -8.01 -7.36 9.84
CA ARG A 105 -6.80 -7.69 9.08
C ARG A 105 -6.00 -6.44 8.74
N LEU A 106 -6.70 -5.35 8.40
CA LEU A 106 -6.06 -4.06 8.18
C LEU A 106 -5.36 -3.58 9.46
N LYS A 107 -6.02 -3.74 10.61
CA LYS A 107 -5.43 -3.37 11.89
C LYS A 107 -4.11 -4.08 12.13
N GLN A 108 -4.04 -5.38 11.82
CA GLN A 108 -2.79 -6.13 11.97
C GLN A 108 -1.66 -5.56 11.12
N ALA A 109 -1.97 -5.17 9.87
CA ALA A 109 -0.99 -4.56 8.99
C ALA A 109 -0.54 -3.19 9.51
N ILE A 110 -1.48 -2.38 9.99
CA ILE A 110 -1.18 -1.08 10.59
C ILE A 110 -0.28 -1.24 11.81
N ASP A 111 -0.57 -2.22 12.66
CA ASP A 111 0.26 -2.50 13.84
C ASP A 111 1.70 -2.86 13.42
N ARG A 112 1.86 -3.64 12.36
CA ARG A 112 3.19 -4.00 11.83
C ARG A 112 3.95 -2.77 11.32
N ILE A 113 3.26 -1.89 10.61
CA ILE A 113 3.86 -0.63 10.14
C ILE A 113 4.34 0.20 11.35
N SER A 114 3.53 0.29 12.38
CA SER A 114 3.82 1.11 13.55
C SER A 114 4.99 0.59 14.38
N GLN A 115 5.39 -0.67 14.17
CA GLN A 115 6.50 -1.29 14.87
C GLN A 115 7.83 -1.21 14.13
N LEU A 116 7.84 -0.60 12.97
CA LEU A 116 9.06 -0.45 12.16
C LEU A 116 10.03 0.56 12.77
#